data_7125c73d2af668d1be235481f2716fa4
#
_entry.id   7125c73d2af668d1be235481f2716fa4
#
_cell.length_a   1.000
_cell.length_b   1.000
_cell.length_c   1.000
_cell.angle_alpha   90.00
_cell.angle_beta   90.00
_cell.angle_gamma   90.00
#
_symmetry.space_group_name_H-M   'P 1'
#
loop_
_entity.id
_entity.type
_entity.pdbx_description
1 polymer ?
#
loop_
_entity_poly.entity_id
_entity_poly.type
_entity_poly.pdbx_seq_one_letter_code
_entity_poly.pdbx_strand_id
1 'polypeptide(L)'
;MAESLLSLDDLAVQFKVGSMLAGGIKTLKAVDGVTLDVKPGECLGLVGESGCGKSTLALAIMGLVLPTRGRIHVGGQQISGDKPPDRMAMARTVQMVFQDPYASLNPRQTVRRTLADPLHLHGVGDKAEVEARVIDMMAKVGLRPEHADRYPHEFSGGQRQRIGIARALILKPKLVICDEPVSALDVSIRAQIINLLLELKDEMGLAYIMISHDLGVVEHVSDRVAVMYLGRIVEQGGWQEIFENPRHPYTRALIAAIPDPFHRAAATVAGAKAKGEIASALNPPPGCHFNPRCPIKADLCTVEAPVLEGVAPGHLAACHFRDRLI
;
A
#
# COMPACT_ATOMS: atom_id res chain seq x y z
N MET A 1 -10.93 -8.05 21.53
CA MET A 1 -10.17 -7.85 20.26
C MET A 1 -10.27 -6.38 19.94
N ALA A 2 -9.14 -5.68 19.71
CA ALA A 2 -9.19 -4.28 19.28
C ALA A 2 -9.94 -4.22 17.93
N GLU A 3 -10.90 -3.29 17.82
CA GLU A 3 -11.69 -3.09 16.61
C GLU A 3 -10.77 -2.63 15.49
N SER A 4 -10.81 -3.31 14.33
CA SER A 4 -9.97 -2.95 13.18
C SER A 4 -10.39 -1.59 12.63
N LEU A 5 -9.43 -0.73 12.31
CA LEU A 5 -9.68 0.55 11.65
C LEU A 5 -10.09 0.34 10.18
N LEU A 6 -9.43 -0.59 9.50
CA LEU A 6 -9.76 -1.06 8.15
C LEU A 6 -10.00 -2.57 8.20
N SER A 7 -11.05 -3.05 7.54
CA SER A 7 -11.28 -4.48 7.30
C SER A 7 -11.72 -4.69 5.85
N LEU A 8 -11.03 -5.59 5.18
CA LEU A 8 -11.36 -6.08 3.84
C LEU A 8 -11.80 -7.53 3.95
N ASP A 9 -12.94 -7.87 3.39
CA ASP A 9 -13.51 -9.21 3.42
C ASP A 9 -13.77 -9.70 1.98
N ASP A 10 -13.00 -10.71 1.54
CA ASP A 10 -13.05 -11.33 0.21
C ASP A 10 -13.12 -10.31 -0.94
N LEU A 11 -12.29 -9.26 -0.85
CA LEU A 11 -12.33 -8.15 -1.79
C LEU A 11 -11.81 -8.55 -3.16
N ALA A 12 -12.60 -8.27 -4.22
CA ALA A 12 -12.19 -8.45 -5.61
C ALA A 12 -12.45 -7.18 -6.43
N VAL A 13 -11.49 -6.87 -7.32
CA VAL A 13 -11.59 -5.79 -8.30
C VAL A 13 -11.21 -6.36 -9.67
N GLN A 14 -12.13 -6.25 -10.62
CA GLN A 14 -11.97 -6.79 -11.96
C GLN A 14 -12.23 -5.71 -13.01
N PHE A 15 -11.41 -5.70 -14.05
CA PHE A 15 -11.57 -4.79 -15.18
C PHE A 15 -11.82 -5.57 -16.47
N LYS A 16 -12.73 -5.10 -17.30
CA LYS A 16 -12.91 -5.60 -18.66
C LYS A 16 -11.91 -4.92 -19.58
N VAL A 17 -11.04 -5.70 -20.22
CA VAL A 17 -9.96 -5.22 -21.09
C VAL A 17 -10.11 -5.86 -22.47
N GLY A 18 -9.89 -5.08 -23.52
CA GLY A 18 -10.00 -5.54 -24.90
C GLY A 18 -11.20 -4.95 -25.63
N SER A 19 -11.32 -5.29 -26.92
CA SER A 19 -12.39 -4.85 -27.79
C SER A 19 -13.02 -6.06 -28.49
N MET A 20 -14.32 -6.02 -28.74
CA MET A 20 -15.02 -7.06 -29.53
C MET A 20 -14.39 -7.29 -30.90
N LEU A 21 -13.76 -6.25 -31.48
CA LEU A 21 -13.13 -6.28 -32.81
C LEU A 21 -11.68 -6.80 -32.80
N ALA A 22 -11.03 -6.85 -31.63
CA ALA A 22 -9.59 -7.16 -31.51
C ALA A 22 -9.32 -8.35 -30.55
N GLY A 23 -10.04 -9.47 -30.70
CA GLY A 23 -9.72 -10.70 -29.95
C GLY A 23 -10.56 -10.93 -28.69
N GLY A 24 -11.69 -10.21 -28.52
CA GLY A 24 -12.64 -10.42 -27.43
C GLY A 24 -12.34 -9.63 -26.16
N ILE A 25 -13.35 -9.57 -25.28
CA ILE A 25 -13.21 -8.94 -23.96
C ILE A 25 -12.65 -9.97 -22.96
N LYS A 26 -11.52 -9.64 -22.33
CA LYS A 26 -10.91 -10.41 -21.25
C LYS A 26 -11.14 -9.73 -19.91
N THR A 27 -11.17 -10.52 -18.84
CA THR A 27 -11.30 -10.00 -17.48
C THR A 27 -9.92 -9.98 -16.80
N LEU A 28 -9.44 -8.79 -16.47
CA LEU A 28 -8.25 -8.59 -15.64
C LEU A 28 -8.66 -8.64 -14.16
N LYS A 29 -8.18 -9.61 -13.42
CA LYS A 29 -8.40 -9.74 -11.97
C LYS A 29 -7.27 -9.01 -11.24
N ALA A 30 -7.44 -7.70 -11.05
CA ALA A 30 -6.41 -6.89 -10.40
C ALA A 30 -6.33 -7.15 -8.88
N VAL A 31 -7.48 -7.44 -8.24
CA VAL A 31 -7.60 -7.92 -6.86
C VAL A 31 -8.53 -9.12 -6.89
N ASP A 32 -8.17 -10.23 -6.25
CA ASP A 32 -8.89 -11.50 -6.34
C ASP A 32 -8.99 -12.19 -4.97
N GLY A 33 -9.98 -11.76 -4.16
CA GLY A 33 -10.28 -12.39 -2.87
C GLY A 33 -9.34 -11.97 -1.73
N VAL A 34 -9.03 -10.67 -1.63
CA VAL A 34 -8.18 -10.14 -0.55
C VAL A 34 -8.97 -9.98 0.74
N THR A 35 -8.52 -10.65 1.80
CA THR A 35 -8.97 -10.46 3.18
C THR A 35 -7.81 -9.92 3.98
N LEU A 36 -7.97 -8.73 4.58
CA LEU A 36 -6.92 -7.99 5.25
C LEU A 36 -7.52 -7.04 6.28
N ASP A 37 -6.81 -6.80 7.38
CA ASP A 37 -7.18 -5.82 8.39
C ASP A 37 -6.01 -4.89 8.72
N VAL A 38 -6.33 -3.68 9.20
CA VAL A 38 -5.37 -2.72 9.77
C VAL A 38 -5.93 -2.21 11.09
N LYS A 39 -5.11 -2.23 12.13
CA LYS A 39 -5.46 -1.73 13.47
C LYS A 39 -5.19 -0.23 13.58
N PRO A 40 -5.85 0.47 14.52
CA PRO A 40 -5.48 1.86 14.84
C PRO A 40 -3.99 1.95 15.25
N GLY A 41 -3.28 2.95 14.70
CA GLY A 41 -1.85 3.16 14.97
C GLY A 41 -0.89 2.17 14.33
N GLU A 42 -1.38 1.17 13.59
CA GLU A 42 -0.56 0.16 12.91
C GLU A 42 0.01 0.67 11.59
N CYS A 43 1.22 0.27 11.26
CA CYS A 43 1.79 0.37 9.92
C CYS A 43 1.80 -1.01 9.25
N LEU A 44 0.93 -1.22 8.27
CA LEU A 44 0.90 -2.43 7.45
C LEU A 44 1.70 -2.21 6.17
N GLY A 45 2.78 -2.96 5.98
CA GLY A 45 3.52 -3.02 4.73
C GLY A 45 2.77 -3.86 3.70
N LEU A 46 2.57 -3.34 2.50
CA LEU A 46 2.01 -4.10 1.37
C LEU A 46 3.04 -4.18 0.26
N VAL A 47 3.59 -5.38 0.06
CA VAL A 47 4.70 -5.63 -0.87
C VAL A 47 4.33 -6.59 -1.97
N GLY A 48 5.10 -6.57 -3.06
CA GLY A 48 4.95 -7.44 -4.22
C GLY A 48 5.49 -6.80 -5.49
N GLU A 49 5.67 -7.59 -6.54
CA GLU A 49 6.16 -7.11 -7.84
C GLU A 49 5.24 -6.05 -8.46
N SER A 50 5.77 -5.23 -9.37
CA SER A 50 4.96 -4.24 -10.11
C SER A 50 3.81 -4.91 -10.86
N GLY A 51 2.63 -4.28 -10.84
CA GLY A 51 1.42 -4.82 -11.48
C GLY A 51 0.71 -5.94 -10.74
N CYS A 52 1.11 -6.31 -9.51
CA CYS A 52 0.43 -7.37 -8.75
C CYS A 52 -0.92 -6.94 -8.13
N GLY A 53 -1.31 -5.64 -8.21
CA GLY A 53 -2.62 -5.15 -7.76
C GLY A 53 -2.60 -4.20 -6.56
N LYS A 54 -1.44 -3.86 -5.97
CA LYS A 54 -1.31 -3.01 -4.77
C LYS A 54 -2.00 -1.64 -4.91
N SER A 55 -1.67 -0.89 -5.96
CA SER A 55 -2.28 0.42 -6.20
C SER A 55 -3.79 0.32 -6.51
N THR A 56 -4.23 -0.77 -7.15
CA THR A 56 -5.67 -1.03 -7.35
C THR A 56 -6.38 -1.28 -6.02
N LEU A 57 -5.75 -2.04 -5.11
CA LEU A 57 -6.26 -2.26 -3.76
C LEU A 57 -6.35 -0.92 -3.00
N ALA A 58 -5.31 -0.09 -3.08
CA ALA A 58 -5.30 1.25 -2.49
C ALA A 58 -6.45 2.12 -3.00
N LEU A 59 -6.66 2.16 -4.31
CA LEU A 59 -7.75 2.92 -4.94
C LEU A 59 -9.14 2.38 -4.55
N ALA A 60 -9.28 1.07 -4.35
CA ALA A 60 -10.52 0.47 -3.86
C ALA A 60 -10.81 0.88 -2.40
N ILE A 61 -9.80 0.88 -1.53
CA ILE A 61 -9.91 1.36 -0.14
C ILE A 61 -10.27 2.85 -0.10
N MET A 62 -9.74 3.65 -1.02
CA MET A 62 -10.09 5.07 -1.19
C MET A 62 -11.50 5.31 -1.75
N GLY A 63 -12.23 4.26 -2.16
CA GLY A 63 -13.52 4.37 -2.84
C GLY A 63 -13.45 5.00 -4.24
N LEU A 64 -12.25 5.06 -4.85
CA LEU A 64 -12.02 5.57 -6.20
C LEU A 64 -12.25 4.50 -7.28
N VAL A 65 -12.09 3.24 -6.90
CA VAL A 65 -12.42 2.07 -7.72
C VAL A 65 -13.44 1.23 -6.95
N LEU A 66 -14.57 0.90 -7.59
CA LEU A 66 -15.60 0.09 -6.95
C LEU A 66 -15.20 -1.40 -6.96
N PRO A 67 -15.32 -2.10 -5.82
CA PRO A 67 -15.15 -3.54 -5.78
C PRO A 67 -16.17 -4.26 -6.66
N THR A 68 -15.72 -5.34 -7.29
CA THR A 68 -16.62 -6.25 -8.03
C THR A 68 -17.30 -7.24 -7.08
N ARG A 69 -16.62 -7.56 -5.97
CA ARG A 69 -17.09 -8.46 -4.90
C ARG A 69 -16.41 -8.09 -3.58
N GLY A 70 -17.02 -8.51 -2.47
CA GLY A 70 -16.45 -8.33 -1.13
C GLY A 70 -16.87 -7.03 -0.47
N ARG A 71 -16.35 -6.81 0.72
CA ARG A 71 -16.72 -5.69 1.58
C ARG A 71 -15.51 -4.94 2.09
N ILE A 72 -15.66 -3.63 2.23
CA ILE A 72 -14.68 -2.74 2.84
C ILE A 72 -15.35 -2.03 4.00
N HIS A 73 -14.76 -2.11 5.18
CA HIS A 73 -15.18 -1.34 6.35
C HIS A 73 -14.02 -0.43 6.78
N VAL A 74 -14.33 0.82 7.09
CA VAL A 74 -13.38 1.81 7.60
C VAL A 74 -14.00 2.48 8.82
N GLY A 75 -13.28 2.45 9.96
CA GLY A 75 -13.79 3.03 11.21
C GLY A 75 -15.15 2.47 11.65
N GLY A 76 -15.40 1.18 11.42
CA GLY A 76 -16.65 0.49 11.70
C GLY A 76 -17.77 0.71 10.69
N GLN A 77 -17.58 1.56 9.67
CA GLN A 77 -18.59 1.81 8.63
C GLN A 77 -18.26 1.06 7.34
N GLN A 78 -19.26 0.38 6.77
CA GLN A 78 -19.13 -0.23 5.44
C GLN A 78 -19.15 0.85 4.37
N ILE A 79 -18.12 0.87 3.52
CA ILE A 79 -17.94 1.85 2.45
C ILE A 79 -18.09 1.26 1.05
N SER A 80 -18.25 -0.06 0.94
CA SER A 80 -18.49 -0.79 -0.31
C SER A 80 -19.87 -1.42 -0.30
N GLY A 81 -20.48 -1.61 -1.46
CA GLY A 81 -21.79 -2.25 -1.63
C GLY A 81 -22.66 -1.52 -2.65
N ASP A 82 -23.99 -1.72 -2.58
CA ASP A 82 -24.96 -1.22 -3.56
C ASP A 82 -25.06 0.30 -3.65
N LYS A 83 -24.60 1.02 -2.62
CA LYS A 83 -24.53 2.48 -2.61
C LYS A 83 -23.08 2.94 -2.72
N PRO A 84 -22.79 3.95 -3.57
CA PRO A 84 -21.48 4.55 -3.60
C PRO A 84 -21.15 5.12 -2.21
N PRO A 85 -19.87 5.02 -1.77
CA PRO A 85 -19.46 5.57 -0.48
C PRO A 85 -19.67 7.09 -0.45
N ASP A 86 -19.98 7.62 0.74
CA ASP A 86 -19.91 9.06 0.97
C ASP A 86 -18.44 9.51 0.89
N ARG A 87 -18.09 10.06 -0.28
CA ARG A 87 -16.73 10.49 -0.58
C ARG A 87 -16.20 11.55 0.38
N MET A 88 -17.11 12.42 0.89
CA MET A 88 -16.73 13.47 1.84
C MET A 88 -16.37 12.87 3.21
N ALA A 89 -17.17 11.94 3.70
CA ALA A 89 -16.87 11.22 4.95
C ALA A 89 -15.61 10.37 4.81
N MET A 90 -15.45 9.68 3.67
CA MET A 90 -14.25 8.89 3.36
C MET A 90 -12.98 9.73 3.38
N ALA A 91 -12.97 10.88 2.70
CA ALA A 91 -11.81 11.75 2.61
C ALA A 91 -11.37 12.33 3.98
N ARG A 92 -12.28 12.39 4.96
CA ARG A 92 -11.91 12.73 6.34
C ARG A 92 -11.23 11.58 7.09
N THR A 93 -11.47 10.35 6.67
CA THR A 93 -11.00 9.16 7.39
C THR A 93 -9.78 8.53 6.75
N VAL A 94 -9.75 8.48 5.41
CA VAL A 94 -8.67 7.87 4.63
C VAL A 94 -8.11 8.89 3.66
N GLN A 95 -6.78 9.02 3.66
CA GLN A 95 -6.06 9.87 2.72
C GLN A 95 -4.92 9.10 2.05
N MET A 96 -4.35 9.66 0.99
CA MET A 96 -3.30 9.01 0.22
C MET A 96 -2.14 9.95 -0.07
N VAL A 97 -0.93 9.46 0.16
CA VAL A 97 0.32 10.04 -0.33
C VAL A 97 0.70 9.31 -1.61
N PHE A 98 0.76 10.04 -2.71
CA PHE A 98 1.00 9.48 -4.05
C PHE A 98 2.49 9.30 -4.35
N GLN A 99 2.79 8.39 -5.26
CA GLN A 99 4.13 8.05 -5.73
C GLN A 99 4.84 9.23 -6.40
N ASP A 100 4.13 9.99 -7.26
CA ASP A 100 4.69 11.14 -7.98
C ASP A 100 4.25 12.45 -7.34
N PRO A 101 5.16 13.15 -6.64
CA PRO A 101 4.86 14.44 -6.05
C PRO A 101 4.60 15.53 -7.09
N TYR A 102 5.11 15.40 -8.34
CA TYR A 102 4.87 16.34 -9.41
C TYR A 102 3.45 16.23 -9.95
N ALA A 103 3.02 15.02 -10.28
CA ALA A 103 1.68 14.77 -10.82
C ALA A 103 0.58 14.99 -9.77
N SER A 104 0.91 14.85 -8.48
CA SER A 104 -0.06 14.97 -7.41
C SER A 104 -0.42 16.41 -7.01
N LEU A 105 0.41 17.40 -7.33
CA LEU A 105 0.21 18.81 -6.96
C LEU A 105 -0.24 19.62 -8.17
N ASN A 106 -1.22 20.51 -7.98
CA ASN A 106 -1.61 21.44 -9.02
C ASN A 106 -0.53 22.54 -9.19
N PRO A 107 0.17 22.63 -10.34
CA PRO A 107 1.27 23.59 -10.52
C PRO A 107 0.83 25.05 -10.54
N ARG A 108 -0.49 25.31 -10.63
CA ARG A 108 -1.08 26.66 -10.65
C ARG A 108 -1.58 27.12 -9.30
N GLN A 109 -1.41 26.32 -8.25
CA GLN A 109 -1.81 26.65 -6.88
C GLN A 109 -0.57 26.83 -6.02
N THR A 110 -0.62 27.81 -5.10
CA THR A 110 0.40 27.96 -4.05
C THR A 110 0.28 26.84 -3.01
N VAL A 111 1.31 26.64 -2.19
CA VAL A 111 1.28 25.69 -1.07
C VAL A 111 0.13 26.00 -0.13
N ARG A 112 -0.05 27.27 0.25
CA ARG A 112 -1.17 27.76 1.07
C ARG A 112 -2.51 27.27 0.52
N ARG A 113 -2.77 27.49 -0.76
CA ARG A 113 -4.02 27.11 -1.39
C ARG A 113 -4.18 25.59 -1.46
N THR A 114 -3.11 24.86 -1.79
CA THR A 114 -3.10 23.40 -1.82
C THR A 114 -3.50 22.79 -0.47
N LEU A 115 -3.07 23.39 0.64
CA LEU A 115 -3.38 22.92 1.99
C LEU A 115 -4.73 23.44 2.50
N ALA A 116 -5.14 24.67 2.10
CA ALA A 116 -6.41 25.27 2.54
C ALA A 116 -7.63 24.68 1.81
N ASP A 117 -7.51 24.34 0.53
CA ASP A 117 -8.64 23.84 -0.29
C ASP A 117 -9.35 22.62 0.34
N PRO A 118 -8.68 21.59 0.87
CA PRO A 118 -9.35 20.50 1.58
C PRO A 118 -10.12 20.98 2.82
N LEU A 119 -9.59 21.93 3.60
CA LEU A 119 -10.26 22.46 4.78
C LEU A 119 -11.53 23.21 4.38
N HIS A 120 -11.45 24.07 3.37
CA HIS A 120 -12.61 24.80 2.85
C HIS A 120 -13.68 23.85 2.29
N LEU A 121 -13.28 22.84 1.49
CA LEU A 121 -14.19 21.86 0.93
C LEU A 121 -14.97 21.11 2.01
N HIS A 122 -14.32 20.83 3.13
CA HIS A 122 -14.92 20.11 4.25
C HIS A 122 -15.57 21.04 5.31
N GLY A 123 -15.61 22.35 5.07
CA GLY A 123 -16.21 23.33 5.99
C GLY A 123 -15.53 23.37 7.36
N VAL A 124 -14.21 23.21 7.38
CA VAL A 124 -13.42 23.17 8.61
C VAL A 124 -12.90 24.58 8.93
N GLY A 125 -13.45 25.17 10.00
CA GLY A 125 -12.97 26.43 10.55
C GLY A 125 -13.34 27.68 9.74
N ASP A 126 -13.08 28.82 10.35
CA ASP A 126 -13.10 30.12 9.67
C ASP A 126 -11.75 30.41 8.98
N LYS A 127 -11.62 31.59 8.35
CA LYS A 127 -10.40 31.96 7.62
C LYS A 127 -9.15 31.96 8.50
N ALA A 128 -9.28 32.41 9.76
CA ALA A 128 -8.14 32.49 10.68
C ALA A 128 -7.72 31.10 11.17
N GLU A 129 -8.69 30.23 11.45
CA GLU A 129 -8.42 28.83 11.83
C GLU A 129 -7.82 28.04 10.68
N VAL A 130 -8.30 28.20 9.44
CA VAL A 130 -7.71 27.56 8.25
C VAL A 130 -6.26 28.00 8.09
N GLU A 131 -5.96 29.28 8.20
CA GLU A 131 -4.60 29.80 8.11
C GLU A 131 -3.68 29.21 9.19
N ALA A 132 -4.15 29.20 10.45
CA ALA A 132 -3.38 28.63 11.55
C ALA A 132 -3.07 27.13 11.32
N ARG A 133 -4.04 26.36 10.84
CA ARG A 133 -3.87 24.93 10.51
C ARG A 133 -2.88 24.71 9.35
N VAL A 134 -2.92 25.57 8.33
CA VAL A 134 -1.98 25.52 7.20
C VAL A 134 -0.55 25.73 7.69
N ILE A 135 -0.31 26.78 8.49
CA ILE A 135 1.02 27.08 9.01
C ILE A 135 1.52 26.00 9.98
N ASP A 136 0.66 25.49 10.88
CA ASP A 136 1.00 24.37 11.78
C ASP A 136 1.41 23.12 10.99
N MET A 137 0.61 22.74 9.97
CA MET A 137 0.92 21.56 9.15
C MET A 137 2.20 21.75 8.34
N MET A 138 2.46 22.94 7.82
CA MET A 138 3.74 23.24 7.15
C MET A 138 4.92 23.07 8.10
N ALA A 139 4.81 23.55 9.34
CA ALA A 139 5.86 23.38 10.33
C ALA A 139 6.11 21.90 10.66
N LYS A 140 5.03 21.08 10.83
CA LYS A 140 5.11 19.64 11.09
C LYS A 140 5.86 18.88 10.01
N VAL A 141 5.72 19.27 8.75
CA VAL A 141 6.47 18.62 7.63
C VAL A 141 7.82 19.29 7.35
N GLY A 142 8.26 20.23 8.20
CA GLY A 142 9.56 20.92 8.08
C GLY A 142 9.62 21.93 6.94
N LEU A 143 8.49 22.56 6.57
CA LEU A 143 8.42 23.68 5.64
C LEU A 143 8.33 25.00 6.41
N ARG A 144 8.98 26.03 5.89
CA ARG A 144 8.95 27.37 6.51
C ARG A 144 7.67 28.14 6.13
N PRO A 145 7.13 29.01 7.02
CA PRO A 145 5.95 29.82 6.71
C PRO A 145 6.09 30.68 5.43
N GLU A 146 7.31 31.18 5.16
CA GLU A 146 7.58 31.98 3.96
C GLU A 146 7.39 31.20 2.64
N HIS A 147 7.32 29.88 2.72
CA HIS A 147 7.08 29.02 1.58
C HIS A 147 5.59 28.91 1.20
N ALA A 148 4.67 29.44 2.04
CA ALA A 148 3.23 29.27 1.85
C ALA A 148 2.73 29.83 0.51
N ASP A 149 3.30 30.94 0.06
CA ASP A 149 2.85 31.64 -1.16
C ASP A 149 3.64 31.26 -2.42
N ARG A 150 4.55 30.28 -2.30
CA ARG A 150 5.30 29.71 -3.44
C ARG A 150 4.51 28.63 -4.16
N TYR A 151 4.87 28.41 -5.43
CA TYR A 151 4.30 27.38 -6.30
C TYR A 151 5.13 26.09 -6.24
N PRO A 152 4.52 24.91 -6.52
CA PRO A 152 5.23 23.62 -6.48
C PRO A 152 6.51 23.56 -7.30
N HIS A 153 6.59 24.23 -8.45
CA HIS A 153 7.78 24.22 -9.30
C HIS A 153 9.01 24.92 -8.69
N GLU A 154 8.81 25.72 -7.62
CA GLU A 154 9.88 26.42 -6.89
C GLU A 154 10.54 25.55 -5.81
N PHE A 155 10.12 24.29 -5.65
CA PHE A 155 10.58 23.36 -4.62
C PHE A 155 11.35 22.18 -5.18
N SER A 156 12.27 21.62 -4.38
CA SER A 156 12.92 20.34 -4.66
C SER A 156 11.93 19.16 -4.60
N GLY A 157 12.30 18.00 -5.15
CA GLY A 157 11.48 16.79 -5.10
C GLY A 157 11.06 16.40 -3.68
N GLY A 158 12.01 16.40 -2.73
CA GLY A 158 11.73 16.10 -1.33
C GLY A 158 10.82 17.12 -0.65
N GLN A 159 10.96 18.42 -0.98
CA GLN A 159 10.04 19.45 -0.48
C GLN A 159 8.63 19.30 -1.06
N ARG A 160 8.48 18.95 -2.34
CA ARG A 160 7.17 18.63 -2.94
C ARG A 160 6.52 17.42 -2.28
N GLN A 161 7.31 16.39 -1.96
CA GLN A 161 6.79 15.24 -1.21
C GLN A 161 6.29 15.64 0.17
N ARG A 162 6.99 16.53 0.87
CA ARG A 162 6.52 17.11 2.15
C ARG A 162 5.20 17.89 1.99
N ILE A 163 5.02 18.65 0.91
CA ILE A 163 3.75 19.31 0.59
C ILE A 163 2.64 18.28 0.34
N GLY A 164 2.93 17.20 -0.39
CA GLY A 164 1.98 16.09 -0.62
C GLY A 164 1.55 15.39 0.67
N ILE A 165 2.50 15.14 1.58
CA ILE A 165 2.25 14.60 2.92
C ILE A 165 1.38 15.59 3.73
N ALA A 166 1.75 16.87 3.77
CA ALA A 166 0.97 17.91 4.47
C ALA A 166 -0.47 17.96 3.98
N ARG A 167 -0.69 17.92 2.66
CA ARG A 167 -2.03 17.89 2.06
C ARG A 167 -2.84 16.66 2.49
N ALA A 168 -2.22 15.48 2.53
CA ALA A 168 -2.89 14.27 2.98
C ALA A 168 -3.26 14.33 4.46
N LEU A 169 -2.46 14.99 5.29
CA LEU A 169 -2.65 15.02 6.74
C LEU A 169 -3.47 16.21 7.26
N ILE A 170 -3.73 17.24 6.44
CA ILE A 170 -4.37 18.49 6.87
C ILE A 170 -5.79 18.28 7.45
N LEU A 171 -6.50 17.24 6.99
CA LEU A 171 -7.82 16.85 7.50
C LEU A 171 -7.75 15.95 8.74
N LYS A 172 -6.54 15.62 9.23
CA LYS A 172 -6.30 14.69 10.34
C LYS A 172 -6.99 13.34 10.14
N PRO A 173 -6.67 12.61 9.04
CA PRO A 173 -7.27 11.30 8.77
C PRO A 173 -6.87 10.30 9.85
N LYS A 174 -7.55 9.15 9.90
CA LYS A 174 -7.18 8.02 10.76
C LYS A 174 -6.27 7.03 10.05
N LEU A 175 -6.43 6.88 8.73
CA LEU A 175 -5.66 5.97 7.87
C LEU A 175 -5.03 6.75 6.73
N VAL A 176 -3.75 6.52 6.47
CA VAL A 176 -3.05 7.07 5.31
C VAL A 176 -2.45 5.93 4.49
N ILE A 177 -2.74 5.91 3.21
CA ILE A 177 -2.14 4.99 2.26
C ILE A 177 -0.94 5.71 1.62
N CYS A 178 0.26 5.18 1.82
CA CYS A 178 1.48 5.69 1.22
C CYS A 178 1.84 4.80 0.02
N ASP A 179 1.51 5.22 -1.21
CA ASP A 179 1.83 4.46 -2.43
C ASP A 179 3.19 4.90 -2.95
N GLU A 180 4.21 4.10 -2.67
CA GLU A 180 5.62 4.33 -3.04
C GLU A 180 6.13 5.75 -2.72
N PRO A 181 5.97 6.24 -1.48
CA PRO A 181 6.13 7.66 -1.14
C PRO A 181 7.55 8.21 -1.32
N VAL A 182 8.53 7.34 -1.58
CA VAL A 182 9.95 7.72 -1.70
C VAL A 182 10.63 7.21 -2.97
N SER A 183 9.92 6.52 -3.87
CA SER A 183 10.52 5.85 -5.04
C SER A 183 11.19 6.83 -6.02
N ALA A 184 10.64 8.04 -6.16
CA ALA A 184 11.16 9.08 -7.07
C ALA A 184 12.22 10.01 -6.42
N LEU A 185 12.70 9.69 -5.20
CA LEU A 185 13.60 10.54 -4.45
C LEU A 185 15.01 9.96 -4.34
N ASP A 186 16.01 10.83 -4.17
CA ASP A 186 17.39 10.44 -3.88
C ASP A 186 17.52 9.72 -2.52
N VAL A 187 18.49 8.82 -2.38
CA VAL A 187 18.66 7.95 -1.20
C VAL A 187 18.68 8.73 0.12
N SER A 188 19.40 9.85 0.18
CA SER A 188 19.48 10.68 1.40
C SER A 188 18.14 11.33 1.78
N ILE A 189 17.35 11.71 0.79
CA ILE A 189 16.05 12.32 0.98
C ILE A 189 15.00 11.26 1.37
N ARG A 190 15.13 10.02 0.84
CA ARG A 190 14.23 8.90 1.21
C ARG A 190 14.21 8.69 2.73
N ALA A 191 15.39 8.59 3.35
CA ALA A 191 15.48 8.40 4.81
C ALA A 191 14.79 9.52 5.59
N GLN A 192 14.96 10.77 5.16
CA GLN A 192 14.31 11.92 5.79
C GLN A 192 12.77 11.88 5.68
N ILE A 193 12.23 11.47 4.52
CA ILE A 193 10.78 11.36 4.34
C ILE A 193 10.22 10.18 5.14
N ILE A 194 10.93 9.05 5.21
CA ILE A 194 10.51 7.90 6.01
C ILE A 194 10.46 8.27 7.51
N ASN A 195 11.51 8.90 8.03
CA ASN A 195 11.53 9.34 9.43
C ASN A 195 10.40 10.34 9.72
N LEU A 196 10.16 11.31 8.81
CA LEU A 196 9.05 12.24 8.93
C LEU A 196 7.70 11.50 8.99
N LEU A 197 7.47 10.49 8.16
CA LEU A 197 6.22 9.70 8.19
C LEU A 197 6.05 8.96 9.51
N LEU A 198 7.14 8.39 10.08
CA LEU A 198 7.11 7.72 11.38
C LEU A 198 6.81 8.70 12.52
N GLU A 199 7.49 9.86 12.55
CA GLU A 199 7.25 10.92 13.53
C GLU A 199 5.77 11.40 13.49
N LEU A 200 5.23 11.62 12.28
CA LEU A 200 3.85 12.04 12.12
C LEU A 200 2.85 10.92 12.48
N LYS A 201 3.19 9.64 12.24
CA LYS A 201 2.39 8.49 12.68
C LYS A 201 2.19 8.53 14.19
N ASP A 202 3.30 8.68 14.93
CA ASP A 202 3.29 8.65 16.39
C ASP A 202 2.63 9.91 16.97
N GLU A 203 2.97 11.09 16.45
CA GLU A 203 2.41 12.38 16.94
C GLU A 203 0.89 12.47 16.73
N MET A 204 0.39 11.98 15.58
CA MET A 204 -1.01 12.14 15.20
C MET A 204 -1.84 10.87 15.43
N GLY A 205 -1.23 9.75 15.88
CA GLY A 205 -1.90 8.47 16.10
C GLY A 205 -2.43 7.83 14.82
N LEU A 206 -1.69 7.97 13.71
CA LEU A 206 -2.12 7.52 12.38
C LEU A 206 -1.89 6.01 12.21
N ALA A 207 -2.77 5.35 11.45
CA ALA A 207 -2.48 4.06 10.85
C ALA A 207 -1.99 4.25 9.41
N TYR A 208 -1.04 3.41 8.97
CA TYR A 208 -0.51 3.44 7.61
C TYR A 208 -0.72 2.12 6.86
N ILE A 209 -0.97 2.24 5.55
CA ILE A 209 -0.68 1.16 4.60
C ILE A 209 0.50 1.66 3.76
N MET A 210 1.67 1.06 3.98
CA MET A 210 2.90 1.40 3.27
C MET A 210 3.09 0.48 2.08
N ILE A 211 2.82 0.97 0.87
CA ILE A 211 3.08 0.26 -0.38
C ILE A 211 4.49 0.62 -0.84
N SER A 212 5.34 -0.38 -1.00
CA SER A 212 6.69 -0.18 -1.52
C SER A 212 7.17 -1.42 -2.27
N HIS A 213 8.03 -1.20 -3.26
CA HIS A 213 8.86 -2.25 -3.87
C HIS A 213 10.23 -2.34 -3.18
N ASP A 214 10.59 -1.35 -2.35
CA ASP A 214 11.81 -1.37 -1.52
C ASP A 214 11.48 -2.08 -0.20
N LEU A 215 11.88 -3.35 -0.12
CA LEU A 215 11.61 -4.20 1.04
C LEU A 215 12.39 -3.73 2.28
N GLY A 216 13.55 -3.08 2.12
CA GLY A 216 14.29 -2.51 3.25
C GLY A 216 13.53 -1.37 3.95
N VAL A 217 12.81 -0.55 3.18
CA VAL A 217 11.91 0.46 3.74
C VAL A 217 10.79 -0.22 4.53
N VAL A 218 10.16 -1.25 3.95
CA VAL A 218 9.03 -1.95 4.58
C VAL A 218 9.47 -2.67 5.86
N GLU A 219 10.62 -3.33 5.86
CA GLU A 219 11.21 -3.95 7.05
C GLU A 219 11.36 -2.96 8.20
N HIS A 220 11.79 -1.73 7.87
CA HIS A 220 12.07 -0.70 8.87
C HIS A 220 10.83 -0.05 9.47
N VAL A 221 9.74 0.11 8.67
CA VAL A 221 8.59 0.93 9.09
C VAL A 221 7.36 0.14 9.49
N SER A 222 7.30 -1.16 9.14
CA SER A 222 6.05 -1.92 9.26
C SER A 222 5.97 -2.73 10.55
N ASP A 223 4.81 -2.73 11.17
CA ASP A 223 4.47 -3.62 12.27
C ASP A 223 4.12 -5.03 11.73
N ARG A 224 3.33 -5.06 10.64
CA ARG A 224 2.95 -6.26 9.89
C ARG A 224 3.19 -6.06 8.40
N VAL A 225 3.36 -7.17 7.68
CA VAL A 225 3.57 -7.17 6.23
C VAL A 225 2.60 -8.13 5.57
N ALA A 226 2.00 -7.70 4.48
CA ALA A 226 1.21 -8.51 3.55
C ALA A 226 1.91 -8.57 2.19
N VAL A 227 2.15 -9.79 1.70
CA VAL A 227 2.81 -10.04 0.42
C VAL A 227 1.76 -10.36 -0.63
N MET A 228 1.71 -9.56 -1.69
CA MET A 228 0.71 -9.68 -2.74
C MET A 228 1.32 -10.20 -4.05
N TYR A 229 0.68 -11.20 -4.64
CA TYR A 229 1.06 -11.78 -5.93
C TYR A 229 -0.17 -11.99 -6.81
N LEU A 230 -0.18 -11.43 -8.02
CA LEU A 230 -1.28 -11.54 -8.99
C LEU A 230 -2.67 -11.39 -8.37
N GLY A 231 -2.89 -10.29 -7.64
CA GLY A 231 -4.17 -9.93 -7.04
C GLY A 231 -4.49 -10.62 -5.72
N ARG A 232 -3.67 -11.52 -5.20
CA ARG A 232 -3.93 -12.29 -3.97
C ARG A 232 -2.86 -12.04 -2.91
N ILE A 233 -3.26 -12.05 -1.63
CA ILE A 233 -2.31 -12.13 -0.53
C ILE A 233 -1.82 -13.57 -0.44
N VAL A 234 -0.50 -13.74 -0.57
CA VAL A 234 0.14 -15.07 -0.53
C VAL A 234 0.79 -15.35 0.81
N GLU A 235 1.13 -14.31 1.56
CA GLU A 235 1.67 -14.43 2.91
C GLU A 235 1.39 -13.14 3.68
N GLN A 236 1.12 -13.24 5.00
CA GLN A 236 1.02 -12.09 5.90
C GLN A 236 1.42 -12.47 7.32
N GLY A 237 2.08 -11.54 8.02
CA GLY A 237 2.56 -11.76 9.38
C GLY A 237 3.22 -10.51 9.95
N GLY A 238 3.77 -10.59 11.15
CA GLY A 238 4.69 -9.59 11.68
C GLY A 238 5.91 -9.44 10.77
N TRP A 239 6.56 -8.29 10.80
CA TRP A 239 7.69 -8.07 9.91
C TRP A 239 8.81 -9.10 10.12
N GLN A 240 9.09 -9.52 11.38
CA GLN A 240 10.10 -10.54 11.67
C GLN A 240 9.75 -11.88 11.04
N GLU A 241 8.50 -12.35 11.16
CA GLU A 241 8.07 -13.60 10.57
C GLU A 241 8.21 -13.60 9.06
N ILE A 242 7.89 -12.48 8.41
CA ILE A 242 7.97 -12.37 6.96
C ILE A 242 9.41 -12.30 6.47
N PHE A 243 10.29 -11.54 7.14
CA PHE A 243 11.66 -11.35 6.68
C PHE A 243 12.62 -12.46 7.13
N GLU A 244 12.43 -13.04 8.32
CA GLU A 244 13.31 -14.05 8.89
C GLU A 244 12.84 -15.49 8.63
N ASN A 245 11.51 -15.73 8.60
CA ASN A 245 10.90 -17.03 8.46
C ASN A 245 9.81 -17.11 7.37
N PRO A 246 10.06 -16.65 6.15
CA PRO A 246 9.06 -16.67 5.07
C PRO A 246 8.60 -18.08 4.75
N ARG A 247 7.27 -18.27 4.61
CA ARG A 247 6.61 -19.57 4.39
C ARG A 247 6.03 -19.72 2.97
N HIS A 248 6.15 -18.70 2.15
CA HIS A 248 5.79 -18.78 0.74
C HIS A 248 7.04 -18.65 -0.15
N PRO A 249 7.24 -19.50 -1.16
CA PRO A 249 8.43 -19.43 -2.03
C PRO A 249 8.60 -18.10 -2.76
N TYR A 250 7.50 -17.38 -3.06
CA TYR A 250 7.55 -16.05 -3.64
C TYR A 250 8.13 -15.03 -2.66
N THR A 251 7.71 -15.04 -1.39
CA THR A 251 8.25 -14.16 -0.35
C THR A 251 9.76 -14.38 -0.18
N ARG A 252 10.21 -15.63 -0.16
CA ARG A 252 11.63 -15.98 -0.15
C ARG A 252 12.37 -15.40 -1.34
N ALA A 253 11.79 -15.51 -2.53
CA ALA A 253 12.40 -14.96 -3.75
C ALA A 253 12.48 -13.44 -3.73
N LEU A 254 11.47 -12.74 -3.18
CA LEU A 254 11.48 -11.29 -3.01
C LEU A 254 12.58 -10.85 -2.04
N ILE A 255 12.69 -11.51 -0.88
CA ILE A 255 13.69 -11.19 0.14
C ILE A 255 15.11 -11.48 -0.37
N ALA A 256 15.30 -12.59 -1.08
CA ALA A 256 16.59 -12.93 -1.68
C ALA A 256 17.05 -11.95 -2.78
N ALA A 257 16.15 -11.11 -3.29
CA ALA A 257 16.49 -10.08 -4.26
C ALA A 257 16.92 -8.75 -3.61
N ILE A 258 16.81 -8.61 -2.28
CA ILE A 258 17.31 -7.45 -1.55
C ILE A 258 18.84 -7.43 -1.63
N PRO A 259 19.48 -6.35 -2.10
CA PRO A 259 20.92 -6.20 -1.98
C PRO A 259 21.31 -6.14 -0.50
N ASP A 260 22.00 -7.16 0.01
CA ASP A 260 22.48 -7.17 1.40
C ASP A 260 23.96 -6.82 1.44
N PRO A 261 24.33 -5.56 1.77
CA PRO A 261 25.72 -5.14 1.88
C PRO A 261 26.46 -5.75 3.08
N PHE A 262 25.72 -6.33 4.06
CA PHE A 262 26.26 -6.88 5.29
C PHE A 262 26.28 -8.41 5.36
N HIS A 263 25.97 -9.08 4.23
CA HIS A 263 25.94 -10.57 4.17
C HIS A 263 25.21 -11.18 5.38
N ARG A 264 23.99 -10.71 5.68
CA ARG A 264 23.14 -11.42 6.63
C ARG A 264 22.92 -12.83 6.07
N ALA A 265 23.65 -13.79 6.64
CA ALA A 265 23.77 -15.16 6.16
C ALA A 265 22.44 -15.97 6.24
N ALA A 266 21.35 -15.32 6.51
CA ALA A 266 20.04 -15.90 6.60
C ALA A 266 19.37 -15.86 5.25
N ALA A 267 19.58 -16.74 4.39
CA ALA A 267 18.77 -17.04 3.23
C ALA A 267 19.52 -17.16 1.89
N THR A 268 20.75 -17.61 1.90
CA THR A 268 21.22 -18.40 0.77
C THR A 268 20.53 -19.76 0.80
N VAL A 269 19.18 -19.74 0.75
CA VAL A 269 18.45 -20.93 0.32
C VAL A 269 18.81 -21.12 -1.15
N ALA A 270 19.78 -21.98 -1.40
CA ALA A 270 20.17 -22.38 -2.74
C ALA A 270 18.88 -22.71 -3.52
N GLY A 271 18.56 -21.90 -4.57
CA GLY A 271 17.35 -22.09 -5.35
C GLY A 271 16.28 -21.00 -5.23
N ALA A 272 16.43 -19.97 -4.38
CA ALA A 272 15.39 -18.95 -4.13
C ALA A 272 15.14 -17.97 -5.28
N LYS A 273 15.93 -17.98 -6.36
CA LYS A 273 15.64 -17.12 -7.52
C LYS A 273 14.41 -17.64 -8.26
N ALA A 274 13.33 -16.90 -8.22
CA ALA A 274 12.17 -17.17 -9.06
C ALA A 274 12.59 -17.15 -10.53
N LYS A 275 12.46 -18.30 -11.22
CA LYS A 275 12.81 -18.44 -12.64
C LYS A 275 11.61 -18.08 -13.50
N GLY A 276 11.83 -17.37 -14.62
CA GLY A 276 10.80 -17.09 -15.62
C GLY A 276 10.12 -15.71 -15.46
N GLU A 277 9.32 -15.37 -16.46
CA GLU A 277 8.56 -14.10 -16.51
C GLU A 277 7.37 -14.12 -15.55
N ILE A 278 6.94 -12.91 -15.15
CA ILE A 278 5.74 -12.73 -14.35
C ILE A 278 4.54 -13.19 -15.18
N ALA A 279 3.73 -14.10 -14.63
CA ALA A 279 2.53 -14.55 -15.30
C ALA A 279 1.53 -13.37 -15.47
N SER A 280 0.77 -13.42 -16.55
CA SER A 280 -0.18 -12.38 -16.88
C SER A 280 -1.41 -12.44 -15.95
N ALA A 281 -1.76 -11.31 -15.33
CA ALA A 281 -3.00 -11.19 -14.57
C ALA A 281 -4.28 -11.29 -15.42
N LEU A 282 -4.15 -11.25 -16.76
CA LEU A 282 -5.25 -11.52 -17.71
C LEU A 282 -5.54 -13.01 -17.86
N ASN A 283 -4.52 -13.87 -17.68
CA ASN A 283 -4.61 -15.31 -17.74
C ASN A 283 -3.78 -15.90 -16.59
N PRO A 284 -4.24 -15.78 -15.34
CA PRO A 284 -3.49 -16.31 -14.21
C PRO A 284 -3.37 -17.83 -14.34
N PRO A 285 -2.22 -18.42 -13.95
CA PRO A 285 -2.03 -19.86 -13.95
C PRO A 285 -3.10 -20.55 -13.10
N PRO A 286 -3.57 -21.75 -13.50
CA PRO A 286 -4.48 -22.53 -12.67
C PRO A 286 -3.78 -22.97 -11.37
N GLY A 287 -4.57 -23.23 -10.35
CA GLY A 287 -4.07 -23.57 -9.02
C GLY A 287 -3.33 -22.42 -8.34
N CYS A 288 -2.16 -22.69 -7.79
CA CYS A 288 -1.30 -21.67 -7.21
C CYS A 288 -0.77 -20.73 -8.31
N HIS A 289 -1.06 -19.44 -8.24
CA HIS A 289 -0.62 -18.48 -9.27
C HIS A 289 0.91 -18.40 -9.43
N PHE A 290 1.66 -18.75 -8.38
CA PHE A 290 3.13 -18.77 -8.43
C PHE A 290 3.70 -20.08 -8.99
N ASN A 291 2.87 -21.11 -9.30
CA ASN A 291 3.35 -22.44 -9.71
C ASN A 291 4.36 -22.44 -10.88
N PRO A 292 4.27 -21.57 -11.92
CA PRO A 292 5.23 -21.60 -13.02
C PRO A 292 6.66 -21.20 -12.61
N ARG A 293 6.77 -20.40 -11.55
CA ARG A 293 8.05 -19.84 -11.06
C ARG A 293 8.53 -20.51 -9.77
N CYS A 294 7.72 -21.39 -9.20
CA CYS A 294 7.97 -22.01 -7.90
C CYS A 294 9.06 -23.10 -7.99
N PRO A 295 10.16 -23.00 -7.21
CA PRO A 295 11.23 -24.00 -7.22
C PRO A 295 10.82 -25.33 -6.58
N ILE A 296 9.76 -25.35 -5.76
CA ILE A 296 9.25 -26.55 -5.06
C ILE A 296 7.88 -26.99 -5.60
N LYS A 297 7.55 -26.61 -6.84
CA LYS A 297 6.30 -26.95 -7.48
C LYS A 297 6.04 -28.47 -7.49
N ALA A 298 4.80 -28.85 -7.16
CA ALA A 298 4.27 -30.20 -7.33
C ALA A 298 2.98 -30.15 -8.16
N ASP A 299 2.47 -31.32 -8.58
CA ASP A 299 1.27 -31.44 -9.43
C ASP A 299 0.05 -30.77 -8.79
N LEU A 300 -0.12 -30.91 -7.47
CA LEU A 300 -1.19 -30.26 -6.71
C LEU A 300 -1.22 -28.74 -6.94
N CYS A 301 -0.05 -28.09 -7.03
CA CYS A 301 0.05 -26.66 -7.24
C CYS A 301 -0.50 -26.20 -8.59
N THR A 302 -0.64 -27.10 -9.58
CA THR A 302 -1.18 -26.77 -10.90
C THR A 302 -2.69 -26.94 -10.99
N VAL A 303 -3.30 -27.58 -10.00
CA VAL A 303 -4.72 -27.95 -10.01
C VAL A 303 -5.48 -27.16 -8.93
N GLU A 304 -4.92 -27.06 -7.73
CA GLU A 304 -5.57 -26.48 -6.57
C GLU A 304 -4.87 -25.21 -6.10
N ALA A 305 -5.67 -24.14 -5.89
CA ALA A 305 -5.18 -22.88 -5.32
C ALA A 305 -5.05 -23.03 -3.79
N PRO A 306 -3.86 -22.77 -3.21
CA PRO A 306 -3.73 -22.84 -1.76
C PRO A 306 -4.50 -21.71 -1.08
N VAL A 307 -5.11 -22.04 0.06
CA VAL A 307 -5.80 -21.08 0.92
C VAL A 307 -4.78 -20.40 1.85
N LEU A 308 -5.04 -19.15 2.21
CA LEU A 308 -4.25 -18.41 3.19
C LEU A 308 -4.58 -18.96 4.59
N GLU A 309 -3.68 -19.75 5.18
CA GLU A 309 -3.89 -20.46 6.45
C GLU A 309 -2.74 -20.21 7.43
N GLY A 310 -3.05 -20.38 8.72
CA GLY A 310 -2.09 -20.16 9.80
C GLY A 310 -0.92 -21.15 9.76
N VAL A 311 0.29 -20.62 9.94
CA VAL A 311 1.55 -21.38 10.13
C VAL A 311 2.10 -21.15 11.54
N ALA A 312 1.79 -19.99 12.12
CA ALA A 312 2.06 -19.62 13.51
C ALA A 312 1.03 -18.56 13.97
N PRO A 313 0.94 -18.24 15.25
CA PRO A 313 0.08 -17.16 15.73
C PRO A 313 0.39 -15.84 15.01
N GLY A 314 -0.58 -15.31 14.25
CA GLY A 314 -0.43 -14.08 13.47
C GLY A 314 0.33 -14.19 12.15
N HIS A 315 0.83 -15.37 11.78
CA HIS A 315 1.51 -15.64 10.52
C HIS A 315 0.69 -16.58 9.65
N LEU A 316 0.30 -16.15 8.46
CA LEU A 316 -0.51 -16.89 7.48
C LEU A 316 0.25 -17.04 6.16
N ALA A 317 0.13 -18.20 5.49
CA ALA A 317 0.74 -18.42 4.18
C ALA A 317 -0.16 -19.27 3.27
N ALA A 318 -0.28 -18.87 2.01
CA ALA A 318 -1.01 -19.57 0.95
C ALA A 318 -0.07 -20.49 0.16
N CYS A 319 0.43 -21.54 0.80
CA CYS A 319 1.30 -22.54 0.18
C CYS A 319 0.95 -23.94 0.68
N HIS A 320 0.81 -24.92 -0.23
CA HIS A 320 0.57 -26.33 0.13
C HIS A 320 1.73 -26.96 0.93
N PHE A 321 2.92 -26.36 0.84
CA PHE A 321 4.15 -26.85 1.48
C PHE A 321 4.71 -25.90 2.53
N ARG A 322 3.87 -25.00 3.08
CA ARG A 322 4.27 -23.98 4.06
C ARG A 322 5.01 -24.53 5.28
N ASP A 323 4.65 -25.76 5.71
CA ASP A 323 5.28 -26.42 6.89
C ASP A 323 6.65 -27.03 6.58
N ARG A 324 6.99 -27.23 5.29
CA ARG A 324 8.27 -27.79 4.84
C ARG A 324 9.33 -26.72 4.56
N LEU A 325 8.93 -25.47 4.57
CA LEU A 325 9.80 -24.33 4.33
C LEU A 325 10.38 -23.83 5.67
N ILE A 326 11.17 -24.68 6.33
CA ILE A 326 11.89 -24.36 7.57
C ILE A 326 13.30 -23.89 7.22
#